data_5d5d633f54b0b76d4d5764bf7e0518a4
#
_entry.id   5d5d633f54b0b76d4d5764bf7e0518a4
#
_cell.length_a   1.000
_cell.length_b   1.000
_cell.length_c   1.000
_cell.angle_alpha   90.00
_cell.angle_beta   90.00
_cell.angle_gamma   90.00
#
_symmetry.space_group_name_H-M   'P 1'
#
loop_
_entity.id
_entity.type
_entity.pdbx_description
1 polymer ?
#
loop_
_entity_poly.entity_id
_entity_poly.type
_entity_poly.pdbx_seq_one_letter_code
_entity_poly.pdbx_strand_id
1 'polypeptide(L)'
;MDAENWDLIVVGGGPGGASAATIAAKAGLNVLLLESGDLMRHKPCGGILPEITEELIEEVFDSMIPSDVLSEPAELVLRYTPPSGEVNGGRVSNSRLFNVKRDEFDQWLRNCAKDSGATILHGARVTDVQFVNMFSVTYVQNGKQNEVSARNLIAADGVHSLVRRRLIPNASAPKMLVGQRLIKVSNEMPADFHCVFAGMFSPFYAYTVPKGDSLKIGSGMTEDERLDLMPSLDRFSDWLQQNQIAELGEMVLQEGWAIPFGEPIVTAEGALLVGDAAGLCNPLSGEGIRLAIESGQLAAEAILESKDASPVENYRQAIAGMVRMVTALHKIVLATDDDARENFVSSELAR
;
A
#
# COMPACT_ATOMS: atom_id res chain seq x y z
N MET A 1 0.80 37.99 3.84
CA MET A 1 -0.30 37.05 4.10
C MET A 1 0.22 36.16 5.21
N ASP A 2 -0.46 36.19 6.35
CA ASP A 2 -0.08 35.34 7.46
C ASP A 2 -0.18 33.89 6.97
N ALA A 3 0.88 33.10 7.17
CA ALA A 3 0.87 31.70 6.79
C ALA A 3 -0.26 31.04 7.59
N GLU A 4 -1.15 30.33 6.89
CA GLU A 4 -2.19 29.54 7.57
C GLU A 4 -1.52 28.52 8.46
N ASN A 5 -1.72 28.63 9.77
CA ASN A 5 -1.18 27.70 10.75
C ASN A 5 -2.15 26.53 10.91
N TRP A 6 -1.66 25.34 10.58
CA TRP A 6 -2.36 24.09 10.77
C TRP A 6 -1.87 23.38 12.04
N ASP A 7 -2.74 22.60 12.68
CA ASP A 7 -2.30 21.73 13.76
C ASP A 7 -1.53 20.52 13.20
N LEU A 8 -1.97 20.03 12.04
CA LEU A 8 -1.39 18.90 11.34
C LEU A 8 -1.39 19.11 9.83
N ILE A 9 -0.24 18.88 9.20
CA ILE A 9 -0.15 18.67 7.74
C ILE A 9 0.09 17.18 7.49
N VAL A 10 -0.73 16.59 6.59
CA VAL A 10 -0.56 15.23 6.07
C VAL A 10 -0.13 15.33 4.61
N VAL A 11 1.01 14.75 4.26
CA VAL A 11 1.55 14.75 2.90
C VAL A 11 1.27 13.41 2.25
N GLY A 12 0.34 13.39 1.27
CA GLY A 12 -0.12 12.21 0.54
C GLY A 12 -1.49 11.72 1.01
N GLY A 13 -2.43 11.58 0.06
CA GLY A 13 -3.82 11.17 0.28
C GLY A 13 -4.08 9.68 -0.06
N GLY A 14 -3.10 8.81 0.14
CA GLY A 14 -3.30 7.36 0.12
C GLY A 14 -3.97 6.86 1.40
N PRO A 15 -4.17 5.54 1.56
CA PRO A 15 -4.88 4.96 2.71
C PRO A 15 -4.35 5.43 4.07
N GLY A 16 -3.03 5.50 4.26
CA GLY A 16 -2.44 5.95 5.53
C GLY A 16 -2.66 7.44 5.81
N GLY A 17 -2.57 8.29 4.77
CA GLY A 17 -2.82 9.72 4.93
C GLY A 17 -4.30 10.03 5.17
N ALA A 18 -5.20 9.33 4.47
CA ALA A 18 -6.64 9.44 4.69
C ALA A 18 -7.02 9.00 6.12
N SER A 19 -6.46 7.88 6.60
CA SER A 19 -6.66 7.39 7.97
C SER A 19 -6.20 8.42 9.00
N ALA A 20 -4.97 8.90 8.89
CA ALA A 20 -4.42 9.89 9.81
C ALA A 20 -5.26 11.18 9.83
N ALA A 21 -5.64 11.69 8.65
CA ALA A 21 -6.45 12.91 8.53
C ALA A 21 -7.85 12.72 9.13
N THR A 22 -8.46 11.54 8.94
CA THR A 22 -9.78 11.22 9.51
C THR A 22 -9.74 11.26 11.04
N ILE A 23 -8.82 10.52 11.67
CA ILE A 23 -8.72 10.44 13.12
C ILE A 23 -8.40 11.82 13.72
N ALA A 24 -7.45 12.55 13.16
CA ALA A 24 -7.06 13.86 13.67
C ALA A 24 -8.19 14.89 13.54
N ALA A 25 -8.92 14.90 12.42
CA ALA A 25 -10.04 15.82 12.18
C ALA A 25 -11.24 15.49 13.07
N LYS A 26 -11.59 14.20 13.26
CA LYS A 26 -12.63 13.78 14.23
C LYS A 26 -12.34 14.27 15.64
N ALA A 27 -11.07 14.35 16.02
CA ALA A 27 -10.65 14.86 17.31
C ALA A 27 -10.61 16.42 17.40
N GLY A 28 -10.95 17.11 16.32
CA GLY A 28 -11.07 18.58 16.29
C GLY A 28 -9.79 19.30 15.91
N LEU A 29 -8.74 18.64 15.44
CA LEU A 29 -7.56 19.30 14.93
C LEU A 29 -7.84 19.99 13.56
N ASN A 30 -7.20 21.12 13.33
CA ASN A 30 -7.18 21.78 12.00
C ASN A 30 -6.18 21.04 11.10
N VAL A 31 -6.69 20.16 10.21
CA VAL A 31 -5.90 19.25 9.39
C VAL A 31 -5.90 19.68 7.93
N LEU A 32 -4.68 19.78 7.35
CA LEU A 32 -4.48 19.94 5.91
C LEU A 32 -3.87 18.68 5.32
N LEU A 33 -4.56 18.05 4.36
CA LEU A 33 -4.05 16.94 3.57
C LEU A 33 -3.68 17.42 2.16
N LEU A 34 -2.41 17.24 1.77
CA LEU A 34 -1.87 17.60 0.46
C LEU A 34 -1.73 16.33 -0.41
N GLU A 35 -2.58 16.17 -1.43
CA GLU A 35 -2.51 15.09 -2.41
C GLU A 35 -1.98 15.61 -3.73
N SER A 36 -0.91 14.98 -4.23
CA SER A 36 -0.25 15.39 -5.48
C SER A 36 -1.04 15.05 -6.73
N GLY A 37 -1.86 14.01 -6.66
CA GLY A 37 -2.73 13.57 -7.76
C GLY A 37 -4.07 14.28 -7.79
N ASP A 38 -4.77 14.09 -8.90
CA ASP A 38 -6.15 14.51 -9.05
C ASP A 38 -7.11 13.68 -8.19
N LEU A 39 -8.41 14.00 -8.28
CA LEU A 39 -9.45 13.34 -7.50
C LEU A 39 -9.44 11.80 -7.69
N MET A 40 -9.31 11.34 -8.95
CA MET A 40 -9.24 9.92 -9.31
C MET A 40 -7.77 9.52 -9.61
N ARG A 41 -6.95 9.51 -8.56
CA ARG A 41 -5.54 9.17 -8.71
C ARG A 41 -5.34 7.66 -8.95
N HIS A 42 -4.76 7.32 -10.10
CA HIS A 42 -4.35 5.94 -10.37
C HIS A 42 -3.18 5.50 -9.48
N LYS A 43 -3.29 4.30 -8.90
CA LYS A 43 -2.21 3.64 -8.14
C LYS A 43 -2.12 2.17 -8.57
N PRO A 44 -1.03 1.74 -9.22
CA PRO A 44 -0.80 0.33 -9.52
C PRO A 44 -0.87 -0.54 -8.27
N CYS A 45 -1.74 -1.56 -8.28
CA CYS A 45 -1.96 -2.48 -7.15
C CYS A 45 -2.85 -3.65 -7.58
N GLY A 46 -2.76 -4.80 -6.91
CA GLY A 46 -3.73 -5.89 -7.01
C GLY A 46 -5.13 -5.48 -6.55
N GLY A 47 -5.21 -4.57 -5.58
CA GLY A 47 -6.48 -4.14 -4.97
C GLY A 47 -7.08 -5.22 -4.07
N ILE A 48 -6.25 -5.91 -3.30
CA ILE A 48 -6.66 -7.00 -2.41
C ILE A 48 -6.55 -6.54 -0.96
N LEU A 49 -7.61 -6.76 -0.20
CA LEU A 49 -7.67 -6.49 1.24
C LEU A 49 -8.03 -7.77 1.99
N PRO A 50 -7.25 -8.19 2.98
CA PRO A 50 -7.64 -9.24 3.91
C PRO A 50 -8.90 -8.84 4.70
N GLU A 51 -9.71 -9.83 5.09
CA GLU A 51 -10.97 -9.64 5.85
C GLU A 51 -10.77 -8.78 7.10
N ILE A 52 -9.70 -8.97 7.84
CA ILE A 52 -9.36 -8.17 9.03
C ILE A 52 -9.27 -6.65 8.74
N THR A 53 -9.10 -6.24 7.47
CA THR A 53 -9.07 -4.83 7.10
C THR A 53 -10.45 -4.16 7.23
N GLU A 54 -11.54 -4.92 7.15
CA GLU A 54 -12.91 -4.40 7.27
C GLU A 54 -13.16 -3.82 8.66
N GLU A 55 -12.79 -4.54 9.72
CA GLU A 55 -12.90 -4.08 11.11
C GLU A 55 -12.09 -2.78 11.35
N LEU A 56 -10.87 -2.74 10.83
CA LEU A 56 -10.02 -1.55 10.91
C LEU A 56 -10.62 -0.35 10.15
N ILE A 57 -11.22 -0.59 8.98
CA ILE A 57 -11.89 0.44 8.20
C ILE A 57 -13.11 0.98 8.97
N GLU A 58 -13.93 0.10 9.55
CA GLU A 58 -15.07 0.50 10.34
C GLU A 58 -14.64 1.34 11.56
N GLU A 59 -13.59 0.93 12.27
CA GLU A 59 -13.04 1.66 13.41
C GLU A 59 -12.54 3.06 13.02
N VAL A 60 -11.78 3.17 11.93
CA VAL A 60 -11.15 4.44 11.52
C VAL A 60 -12.16 5.40 10.86
N PHE A 61 -13.01 4.87 9.96
CA PHE A 61 -13.83 5.69 9.08
C PHE A 61 -15.32 5.70 9.43
N ASP A 62 -15.77 4.98 10.48
CA ASP A 62 -17.16 4.78 10.89
C ASP A 62 -18.04 4.31 9.72
N SER A 63 -17.48 3.48 8.84
CA SER A 63 -18.15 3.07 7.60
C SER A 63 -17.63 1.71 7.13
N MET A 64 -18.51 0.89 6.59
CA MET A 64 -18.15 -0.32 5.87
C MET A 64 -17.65 0.00 4.47
N ILE A 65 -16.91 -0.92 3.85
CA ILE A 65 -16.45 -0.78 2.46
C ILE A 65 -17.67 -0.72 1.53
N PRO A 66 -17.89 0.38 0.78
CA PRO A 66 -19.04 0.49 -0.12
C PRO A 66 -18.94 -0.51 -1.29
N SER A 67 -20.08 -1.02 -1.73
CA SER A 67 -20.14 -1.99 -2.83
C SER A 67 -19.67 -1.43 -4.18
N ASP A 68 -19.80 -0.13 -4.40
CA ASP A 68 -19.40 0.55 -5.63
C ASP A 68 -17.88 0.67 -5.80
N VAL A 69 -17.11 0.64 -4.69
CA VAL A 69 -15.65 0.58 -4.76
C VAL A 69 -15.10 -0.86 -4.92
N LEU A 70 -15.97 -1.88 -4.88
CA LEU A 70 -15.58 -3.26 -5.11
C LEU A 70 -15.52 -3.58 -6.61
N SER A 71 -14.59 -4.46 -6.97
CA SER A 71 -14.47 -5.02 -8.32
C SER A 71 -15.34 -6.27 -8.45
N GLU A 72 -15.40 -6.87 -9.63
CA GLU A 72 -16.05 -8.17 -9.85
C GLU A 72 -14.99 -9.26 -10.10
N PRO A 73 -15.06 -10.37 -9.34
CA PRO A 73 -15.92 -10.61 -8.19
C PRO A 73 -15.52 -9.72 -6.99
N ALA A 74 -16.48 -9.37 -6.13
CA ALA A 74 -16.25 -8.49 -4.98
C ALA A 74 -15.40 -9.14 -3.89
N GLU A 75 -15.54 -10.45 -3.73
CA GLU A 75 -14.81 -11.26 -2.77
C GLU A 75 -14.00 -12.34 -3.48
N LEU A 76 -12.84 -12.64 -2.92
CA LEU A 76 -11.91 -13.64 -3.43
C LEU A 76 -11.54 -14.62 -2.32
N VAL A 77 -11.15 -15.82 -2.75
CA VAL A 77 -10.50 -16.83 -1.90
C VAL A 77 -9.02 -16.87 -2.26
N LEU A 78 -8.17 -17.06 -1.28
CA LEU A 78 -6.74 -17.21 -1.49
C LEU A 78 -6.45 -18.61 -2.06
N ARG A 79 -5.72 -18.66 -3.19
CA ARG A 79 -5.27 -19.90 -3.83
C ARG A 79 -3.75 -19.88 -3.93
N TYR A 80 -3.13 -20.97 -3.55
CA TYR A 80 -1.69 -21.14 -3.66
C TYR A 80 -1.33 -22.27 -4.64
N THR A 81 -0.27 -22.03 -5.42
CA THR A 81 0.40 -23.05 -6.22
C THR A 81 1.88 -23.08 -5.84
N PRO A 82 2.39 -24.23 -5.37
CA PRO A 82 3.80 -24.39 -5.00
C PRO A 82 4.72 -24.50 -6.23
N PRO A 83 6.06 -24.52 -6.04
CA PRO A 83 7.03 -24.74 -7.11
C PRO A 83 6.82 -26.06 -7.88
N SER A 84 6.31 -27.10 -7.23
CA SER A 84 6.01 -28.40 -7.85
C SER A 84 4.81 -28.37 -8.80
N GLY A 85 4.05 -27.28 -8.86
CA GLY A 85 3.01 -27.02 -9.84
C GLY A 85 1.57 -27.16 -9.35
N GLU A 86 0.61 -26.90 -10.26
CA GLU A 86 -0.83 -26.81 -10.00
C GLU A 86 -1.44 -28.06 -9.33
N VAL A 87 -0.92 -29.24 -9.63
CA VAL A 87 -1.43 -30.51 -9.08
C VAL A 87 -1.31 -30.56 -7.54
N ASN A 88 -0.36 -29.83 -6.98
CA ASN A 88 -0.12 -29.73 -5.54
C ASN A 88 -0.64 -28.42 -4.96
N GLY A 89 -1.33 -27.59 -5.77
CA GLY A 89 -1.95 -26.34 -5.37
C GLY A 89 -3.37 -26.51 -4.84
N GLY A 90 -3.92 -25.45 -4.26
CA GLY A 90 -5.27 -25.45 -3.74
C GLY A 90 -5.70 -24.13 -3.14
N ARG A 91 -6.98 -24.04 -2.74
CA ARG A 91 -7.53 -22.92 -1.98
C ARG A 91 -7.14 -23.03 -0.51
N VAL A 92 -6.74 -21.92 0.07
CA VAL A 92 -6.47 -21.80 1.52
C VAL A 92 -7.79 -21.71 2.27
N SER A 93 -7.97 -22.56 3.27
CA SER A 93 -9.19 -22.60 4.07
C SER A 93 -9.43 -21.28 4.80
N ASN A 94 -10.70 -20.92 4.97
CA ASN A 94 -11.13 -19.74 5.73
C ASN A 94 -10.43 -18.43 5.31
N SER A 95 -10.07 -18.30 4.03
CA SER A 95 -9.52 -17.07 3.48
C SER A 95 -10.64 -16.28 2.76
N ARG A 96 -10.93 -15.08 3.25
CA ARG A 96 -11.82 -14.12 2.60
C ARG A 96 -11.05 -12.84 2.33
N LEU A 97 -11.12 -12.37 1.10
CA LEU A 97 -10.41 -11.17 0.65
C LEU A 97 -11.38 -10.27 -0.10
N PHE A 98 -11.29 -8.96 0.11
CA PHE A 98 -12.03 -8.00 -0.69
C PHE A 98 -11.21 -7.61 -1.92
N ASN A 99 -11.91 -7.46 -3.05
CA ASN A 99 -11.35 -7.09 -4.34
C ASN A 99 -11.77 -5.66 -4.67
N VAL A 100 -10.90 -4.67 -4.41
CA VAL A 100 -11.24 -3.26 -4.57
C VAL A 100 -10.68 -2.65 -5.85
N LYS A 101 -11.40 -1.65 -6.36
CA LYS A 101 -10.93 -0.70 -7.38
C LYS A 101 -10.17 0.41 -6.66
N ARG A 102 -8.84 0.43 -6.78
CA ARG A 102 -7.96 1.28 -5.98
C ARG A 102 -8.24 2.77 -6.15
N ASP A 103 -8.57 3.22 -7.34
CA ASP A 103 -8.80 4.64 -7.63
C ASP A 103 -10.04 5.13 -6.88
N GLU A 104 -11.14 4.35 -6.95
CA GLU A 104 -12.41 4.60 -6.28
C GLU A 104 -12.29 4.42 -4.75
N PHE A 105 -11.60 3.36 -4.32
CA PHE A 105 -11.36 3.09 -2.90
C PHE A 105 -10.53 4.20 -2.22
N ASP A 106 -9.40 4.60 -2.81
CA ASP A 106 -8.57 5.66 -2.25
C ASP A 106 -9.32 7.01 -2.24
N GLN A 107 -10.17 7.27 -3.24
CA GLN A 107 -11.03 8.45 -3.26
C GLN A 107 -12.07 8.43 -2.15
N TRP A 108 -12.72 7.27 -1.96
CA TRP A 108 -13.69 7.10 -0.88
C TRP A 108 -13.06 7.36 0.50
N LEU A 109 -11.86 6.82 0.78
CA LEU A 109 -11.14 7.10 2.03
C LEU A 109 -10.86 8.60 2.23
N ARG A 110 -10.48 9.31 1.15
CA ARG A 110 -10.28 10.77 1.22
C ARG A 110 -11.59 11.52 1.47
N ASN A 111 -12.70 11.05 0.92
CA ASN A 111 -14.01 11.64 1.19
C ASN A 111 -14.38 11.47 2.67
N CYS A 112 -14.14 10.30 3.27
CA CYS A 112 -14.33 10.09 4.72
C CYS A 112 -13.50 11.08 5.56
N ALA A 113 -12.25 11.32 5.18
CA ALA A 113 -11.41 12.31 5.86
C ALA A 113 -11.97 13.74 5.73
N LYS A 114 -12.46 14.11 4.54
CA LYS A 114 -13.09 15.40 4.29
C LYS A 114 -14.38 15.58 5.10
N ASP A 115 -15.22 14.55 5.12
CA ASP A 115 -16.49 14.56 5.85
C ASP A 115 -16.26 14.62 7.38
N SER A 116 -15.11 14.14 7.85
CA SER A 116 -14.64 14.27 9.23
C SER A 116 -14.08 15.66 9.57
N GLY A 117 -13.96 16.56 8.59
CA GLY A 117 -13.54 17.95 8.79
C GLY A 117 -12.12 18.28 8.28
N ALA A 118 -11.39 17.36 7.69
CA ALA A 118 -10.07 17.64 7.12
C ALA A 118 -10.21 18.50 5.83
N THR A 119 -9.32 19.48 5.66
CA THR A 119 -9.15 20.20 4.40
C THR A 119 -8.25 19.39 3.48
N ILE A 120 -8.74 19.07 2.26
CA ILE A 120 -7.98 18.30 1.28
C ILE A 120 -7.71 19.13 0.05
N LEU A 121 -6.44 19.26 -0.33
CA LEU A 121 -6.01 19.90 -1.57
C LEU A 121 -5.53 18.84 -2.56
N HIS A 122 -6.26 18.66 -3.66
CA HIS A 122 -5.87 17.82 -4.79
C HIS A 122 -4.97 18.59 -5.76
N GLY A 123 -4.10 17.90 -6.50
CA GLY A 123 -3.12 18.50 -7.39
C GLY A 123 -2.06 19.32 -6.64
N ALA A 124 -1.95 19.15 -5.33
CA ALA A 124 -1.04 19.88 -4.45
C ALA A 124 0.24 19.05 -4.22
N ARG A 125 1.20 19.21 -5.12
CA ARG A 125 2.46 18.47 -5.07
C ARG A 125 3.47 19.14 -4.15
N VAL A 126 3.78 18.51 -3.01
CA VAL A 126 4.84 18.96 -2.10
C VAL A 126 6.19 18.88 -2.82
N THR A 127 6.98 19.93 -2.69
CA THR A 127 8.30 20.09 -3.34
C THR A 127 9.43 20.26 -2.33
N ASP A 128 9.14 20.76 -1.14
CA ASP A 128 10.10 20.89 -0.05
C ASP A 128 9.44 20.80 1.32
N VAL A 129 10.20 20.34 2.31
CA VAL A 129 9.81 20.25 3.73
C VAL A 129 11.02 20.61 4.57
N GLN A 130 10.82 21.48 5.54
CA GLN A 130 11.85 21.89 6.51
C GLN A 130 11.26 21.89 7.91
N PHE A 131 12.10 21.62 8.91
CA PHE A 131 11.77 21.71 10.33
C PHE A 131 12.78 22.62 11.04
N VAL A 132 12.28 23.65 11.69
CA VAL A 132 13.08 24.52 12.57
C VAL A 132 12.43 24.55 13.96
N ASN A 133 11.29 25.19 14.10
CA ASN A 133 10.43 25.17 15.30
C ASN A 133 9.04 24.60 14.95
N MET A 134 8.66 24.72 13.70
CA MET A 134 7.46 24.17 13.07
C MET A 134 7.88 23.57 11.73
N PHE A 135 7.05 22.70 11.19
CA PHE A 135 7.21 22.24 9.82
C PHE A 135 6.77 23.35 8.87
N SER A 136 7.63 23.70 7.91
CA SER A 136 7.29 24.47 6.74
C SER A 136 7.23 23.54 5.53
N VAL A 137 6.10 23.55 4.82
CA VAL A 137 5.83 22.69 3.67
C VAL A 137 5.56 23.56 2.46
N THR A 138 6.43 23.44 1.46
CA THR A 138 6.26 24.08 0.15
C THR A 138 5.59 23.11 -0.81
N TYR A 139 4.53 23.55 -1.50
CA TYR A 139 3.87 22.77 -2.53
C TYR A 139 3.51 23.61 -3.76
N VAL A 140 3.34 22.94 -4.89
CA VAL A 140 2.89 23.54 -6.15
C VAL A 140 1.49 23.02 -6.46
N GLN A 141 0.55 23.95 -6.68
CA GLN A 141 -0.81 23.66 -7.12
C GLN A 141 -1.19 24.65 -8.24
N ASN A 142 -1.75 24.15 -9.33
CA ASN A 142 -2.12 24.97 -10.50
C ASN A 142 -0.97 25.85 -11.03
N GLY A 143 0.27 25.33 -10.98
CA GLY A 143 1.48 26.04 -11.40
C GLY A 143 1.96 27.14 -10.44
N LYS A 144 1.29 27.34 -9.30
CA LYS A 144 1.69 28.33 -8.27
C LYS A 144 2.34 27.61 -7.10
N GLN A 145 3.44 28.18 -6.62
CA GLN A 145 4.09 27.76 -5.39
C GLN A 145 3.38 28.40 -4.19
N ASN A 146 3.13 27.59 -3.20
CA ASN A 146 2.50 27.97 -1.94
C ASN A 146 3.33 27.41 -0.78
N GLU A 147 3.18 28.00 0.40
CA GLU A 147 3.83 27.58 1.62
C GLU A 147 2.82 27.57 2.77
N VAL A 148 2.85 26.52 3.57
CA VAL A 148 2.03 26.35 4.77
C VAL A 148 2.89 25.83 5.90
N SER A 149 2.44 26.04 7.14
CA SER A 149 3.16 25.57 8.31
C SER A 149 2.25 24.83 9.29
N ALA A 150 2.83 23.87 10.01
CA ALA A 150 2.15 23.14 11.06
C ALA A 150 3.08 22.74 12.19
N ARG A 151 2.49 22.49 13.36
CA ARG A 151 3.20 21.92 14.50
C ARG A 151 3.58 20.46 14.26
N ASN A 152 2.68 19.70 13.63
CA ASN A 152 2.86 18.27 13.36
C ASN A 152 2.85 17.98 11.86
N LEU A 153 3.63 16.98 11.44
CA LEU A 153 3.68 16.51 10.06
C LEU A 153 3.61 14.98 10.03
N ILE A 154 2.69 14.46 9.19
CA ILE A 154 2.64 13.05 8.84
C ILE A 154 3.01 12.90 7.37
N ALA A 155 4.06 12.10 7.10
CA ALA A 155 4.49 11.73 5.76
C ALA A 155 3.78 10.43 5.33
N ALA A 156 2.88 10.55 4.36
CA ALA A 156 2.10 9.46 3.74
C ALA A 156 2.29 9.46 2.21
N ASP A 157 3.41 10.02 1.72
CA ASP A 157 3.72 10.28 0.32
C ASP A 157 4.35 9.09 -0.43
N GLY A 158 4.19 7.90 0.12
CA GLY A 158 4.45 6.62 -0.54
C GLY A 158 5.94 6.24 -0.60
N VAL A 159 6.22 5.17 -1.36
CA VAL A 159 7.55 4.55 -1.42
C VAL A 159 8.68 5.51 -1.83
N HIS A 160 8.38 6.49 -2.66
CA HIS A 160 9.30 7.54 -3.10
C HIS A 160 9.21 8.79 -2.22
N SER A 161 8.88 8.66 -0.93
CA SER A 161 8.67 9.76 -0.01
C SER A 161 9.69 10.90 -0.18
N LEU A 162 9.20 12.07 -0.54
CA LEU A 162 9.99 13.30 -0.58
C LEU A 162 10.29 13.76 0.83
N VAL A 163 9.29 13.68 1.73
CA VAL A 163 9.45 14.08 3.13
C VAL A 163 10.61 13.32 3.79
N ARG A 164 10.63 11.97 3.64
CA ARG A 164 11.74 11.16 4.18
C ARG A 164 13.09 11.61 3.64
N ARG A 165 13.21 11.82 2.31
CA ARG A 165 14.48 12.24 1.70
C ARG A 165 14.94 13.64 2.12
N ARG A 166 14.02 14.55 2.42
CA ARG A 166 14.33 15.90 2.88
C ARG A 166 14.79 15.92 4.33
N LEU A 167 14.11 15.16 5.18
CA LEU A 167 14.38 15.15 6.62
C LEU A 167 15.48 14.16 7.01
N ILE A 168 15.74 13.12 6.22
CA ILE A 168 16.84 12.16 6.45
C ILE A 168 17.68 12.06 5.20
N PRO A 169 18.72 12.91 5.04
CA PRO A 169 19.65 12.81 3.93
C PRO A 169 20.30 11.42 3.87
N ASN A 170 20.34 10.83 2.68
CA ASN A 170 20.93 9.50 2.41
C ASN A 170 20.17 8.31 3.05
N ALA A 171 18.92 8.49 3.51
CA ALA A 171 18.11 7.36 3.92
C ALA A 171 17.91 6.38 2.75
N SER A 172 18.52 5.22 2.83
CA SER A 172 18.26 4.12 1.89
C SER A 172 16.85 3.57 2.17
N ALA A 173 16.10 3.37 1.12
CA ALA A 173 14.80 2.70 1.19
C ALA A 173 14.77 1.63 0.10
N PRO A 174 15.30 0.43 0.38
CA PRO A 174 15.27 -0.68 -0.55
C PRO A 174 13.83 -0.96 -1.00
N LYS A 175 13.69 -1.39 -2.24
CA LYS A 175 12.38 -1.59 -2.88
C LYS A 175 12.35 -2.91 -3.62
N MET A 176 11.17 -3.44 -3.72
CA MET A 176 10.80 -4.46 -4.68
C MET A 176 10.08 -3.80 -5.84
N LEU A 177 10.36 -4.22 -7.05
CA LEU A 177 9.67 -3.77 -8.26
C LEU A 177 8.56 -4.76 -8.58
N VAL A 178 7.37 -4.26 -8.83
CA VAL A 178 6.22 -5.07 -9.24
C VAL A 178 5.81 -4.65 -10.63
N GLY A 179 5.78 -5.61 -11.56
CA GLY A 179 5.16 -5.44 -12.86
C GLY A 179 3.78 -6.08 -12.85
N GLN A 180 2.82 -5.44 -13.53
CA GLN A 180 1.49 -6.02 -13.70
C GLN A 180 0.89 -5.70 -15.07
N ARG A 181 0.02 -6.58 -15.53
CA ARG A 181 -0.78 -6.43 -16.75
C ARG A 181 -2.26 -6.64 -16.43
N LEU A 182 -3.10 -5.87 -17.07
CA LEU A 182 -4.54 -6.12 -17.13
C LEU A 182 -4.84 -6.65 -18.54
N ILE A 183 -5.38 -7.87 -18.63
CA ILE A 183 -5.58 -8.57 -19.90
C ILE A 183 -7.01 -9.07 -19.95
N LYS A 184 -7.71 -8.86 -21.08
CA LYS A 184 -9.03 -9.47 -21.32
C LYS A 184 -8.93 -10.98 -21.30
N VAL A 185 -9.92 -11.66 -20.75
CA VAL A 185 -10.01 -13.12 -20.75
C VAL A 185 -11.32 -13.57 -21.39
N SER A 186 -11.27 -14.70 -22.11
CA SER A 186 -12.45 -15.28 -22.79
C SER A 186 -13.10 -16.41 -21.99
N ASN A 187 -12.38 -17.00 -21.05
CA ASN A 187 -12.92 -18.00 -20.15
C ASN A 187 -13.35 -17.39 -18.79
N GLU A 188 -14.29 -18.04 -18.13
CA GLU A 188 -14.68 -17.66 -16.76
C GLU A 188 -13.52 -17.89 -15.79
N MET A 189 -13.20 -16.86 -15.01
CA MET A 189 -12.14 -16.94 -14.01
C MET A 189 -12.74 -17.25 -12.64
N PRO A 190 -12.13 -18.18 -11.88
CA PRO A 190 -12.55 -18.43 -10.51
C PRO A 190 -12.32 -17.16 -9.65
N ALA A 191 -13.15 -16.99 -8.62
CA ALA A 191 -13.04 -15.90 -7.66
C ALA A 191 -11.84 -16.11 -6.71
N ASP A 192 -10.63 -16.22 -7.26
CA ASP A 192 -9.41 -16.50 -6.53
C ASP A 192 -8.39 -15.35 -6.64
N PHE A 193 -7.78 -14.99 -5.54
CA PHE A 193 -6.45 -14.38 -5.55
C PHE A 193 -5.44 -15.53 -5.62
N HIS A 194 -4.95 -15.80 -6.81
CA HIS A 194 -4.07 -16.93 -7.05
C HIS A 194 -2.61 -16.52 -6.99
N CYS A 195 -1.86 -17.03 -6.03
CA CYS A 195 -0.43 -16.81 -5.86
C CYS A 195 0.35 -18.07 -6.28
N VAL A 196 1.30 -17.92 -7.18
CA VAL A 196 2.17 -18.98 -7.70
C VAL A 196 3.59 -18.76 -7.20
N PHE A 197 4.01 -19.64 -6.31
CA PHE A 197 5.31 -19.58 -5.63
C PHE A 197 6.36 -20.41 -6.40
N ALA A 198 6.82 -19.86 -7.53
CA ALA A 198 7.87 -20.51 -8.33
C ALA A 198 8.95 -19.51 -8.69
N GLY A 199 10.20 -19.79 -8.32
CA GLY A 199 11.35 -18.91 -8.52
C GLY A 199 11.57 -18.50 -9.99
N MET A 200 11.11 -19.32 -10.93
CA MET A 200 11.18 -19.00 -12.36
C MET A 200 10.30 -17.80 -12.76
N PHE A 201 9.29 -17.42 -11.96
CA PHE A 201 8.42 -16.26 -12.20
C PHE A 201 8.74 -15.10 -11.28
N SER A 202 9.17 -15.38 -10.05
CA SER A 202 9.41 -14.36 -9.05
C SER A 202 10.24 -14.91 -7.89
N PRO A 203 11.20 -14.14 -7.35
CA PRO A 203 11.80 -14.49 -6.06
C PRO A 203 10.80 -14.39 -4.89
N PHE A 204 9.60 -13.84 -5.12
CA PHE A 204 8.51 -13.73 -4.16
C PHE A 204 7.37 -14.67 -4.56
N TYR A 205 6.43 -14.18 -5.38
CA TYR A 205 5.38 -14.95 -6.06
C TYR A 205 4.88 -14.16 -7.28
N ALA A 206 4.37 -14.89 -8.28
CA ALA A 206 3.54 -14.31 -9.31
C ALA A 206 2.07 -14.49 -8.94
N TYR A 207 1.18 -13.65 -9.46
CA TYR A 207 -0.22 -13.68 -9.05
C TYR A 207 -1.20 -13.36 -10.16
N THR A 208 -2.44 -13.85 -9.98
CA THR A 208 -3.59 -13.42 -10.78
C THR A 208 -4.73 -12.93 -9.89
N VAL A 209 -5.45 -11.90 -10.39
CA VAL A 209 -6.64 -11.33 -9.74
C VAL A 209 -7.69 -11.06 -10.81
N PRO A 210 -8.89 -11.68 -10.76
CA PRO A 210 -9.98 -11.35 -11.67
C PRO A 210 -10.48 -9.91 -11.42
N LYS A 211 -10.78 -9.21 -12.52
CA LYS A 211 -11.27 -7.82 -12.54
C LYS A 211 -12.36 -7.70 -13.62
N GLY A 212 -13.56 -8.20 -13.33
CA GLY A 212 -14.65 -8.27 -14.30
C GLY A 212 -14.31 -9.20 -15.45
N ASP A 213 -14.35 -8.69 -16.68
CA ASP A 213 -13.99 -9.39 -17.92
C ASP A 213 -12.48 -9.47 -18.19
N SER A 214 -11.68 -9.10 -17.22
CA SER A 214 -10.24 -9.00 -17.34
C SER A 214 -9.55 -9.72 -16.18
N LEU A 215 -8.32 -10.14 -16.41
CA LEU A 215 -7.43 -10.71 -15.40
C LEU A 215 -6.25 -9.78 -15.18
N LYS A 216 -6.00 -9.41 -13.95
CA LYS A 216 -4.76 -8.75 -13.57
C LYS A 216 -3.74 -9.82 -13.24
N ILE A 217 -2.61 -9.81 -13.93
CA ILE A 217 -1.45 -10.67 -13.65
C ILE A 217 -0.29 -9.81 -13.17
N GLY A 218 0.49 -10.33 -12.23
CA GLY A 218 1.63 -9.58 -11.70
C GLY A 218 2.77 -10.46 -11.22
N SER A 219 3.95 -9.87 -11.14
CA SER A 219 5.17 -10.48 -10.62
C SER A 219 6.03 -9.43 -9.92
N GLY A 220 6.76 -9.83 -8.88
CA GLY A 220 7.69 -8.98 -8.14
C GLY A 220 9.13 -9.40 -8.39
N MET A 221 10.05 -8.42 -8.47
CA MET A 221 11.50 -8.61 -8.60
C MET A 221 12.24 -7.71 -7.62
N THR A 222 13.42 -8.13 -7.20
CA THR A 222 14.36 -7.24 -6.50
C THR A 222 14.86 -6.14 -7.44
N GLU A 223 15.42 -5.05 -6.89
CA GLU A 223 16.00 -3.99 -7.72
C GLU A 223 17.16 -4.49 -8.61
N ASP A 224 17.92 -5.47 -8.15
CA ASP A 224 19.01 -6.08 -8.91
C ASP A 224 18.52 -6.93 -10.09
N GLU A 225 17.34 -7.56 -9.94
CA GLU A 225 16.71 -8.40 -10.96
C GLU A 225 15.72 -7.62 -11.85
N ARG A 226 15.70 -6.29 -11.79
CA ARG A 226 14.73 -5.44 -12.50
C ARG A 226 14.61 -5.71 -14.01
N LEU A 227 15.68 -6.16 -14.65
CA LEU A 227 15.68 -6.45 -16.09
C LEU A 227 14.89 -7.73 -16.42
N ASP A 228 14.68 -8.61 -15.46
CA ASP A 228 13.89 -9.83 -15.63
C ASP A 228 12.39 -9.62 -15.38
N LEU A 229 11.95 -8.47 -14.94
CA LEU A 229 10.56 -8.20 -14.57
C LEU A 229 9.57 -8.43 -15.73
N MET A 230 9.83 -7.89 -16.91
CA MET A 230 8.96 -8.09 -18.08
C MET A 230 9.07 -9.49 -18.66
N PRO A 231 10.28 -10.06 -18.88
CA PRO A 231 10.42 -11.47 -19.23
C PRO A 231 9.73 -12.45 -18.29
N SER A 232 9.74 -12.16 -16.99
CA SER A 232 9.01 -12.96 -15.99
C SER A 232 7.49 -12.94 -16.21
N LEU A 233 6.91 -11.77 -16.48
CA LEU A 233 5.49 -11.65 -16.81
C LEU A 233 5.14 -12.38 -18.12
N ASP A 234 6.05 -12.41 -19.11
CA ASP A 234 5.86 -13.19 -20.32
C ASP A 234 5.83 -14.68 -20.02
N ARG A 235 6.83 -15.20 -19.30
CA ARG A 235 6.86 -16.61 -18.85
C ARG A 235 5.62 -17.00 -18.05
N PHE A 236 5.16 -16.11 -17.16
CA PHE A 236 3.97 -16.36 -16.36
C PHE A 236 2.69 -16.37 -17.19
N SER A 237 2.56 -15.46 -18.16
CA SER A 237 1.44 -15.44 -19.11
C SER A 237 1.39 -16.73 -19.93
N ASP A 238 2.53 -17.18 -20.46
CA ASP A 238 2.64 -18.41 -21.22
C ASP A 238 2.26 -19.63 -20.36
N TRP A 239 2.71 -19.66 -19.11
CA TRP A 239 2.38 -20.73 -18.18
C TRP A 239 0.88 -20.80 -17.86
N LEU A 240 0.21 -19.66 -17.67
CA LEU A 240 -1.23 -19.61 -17.44
C LEU A 240 -2.01 -20.20 -18.63
N GLN A 241 -1.60 -19.91 -19.86
CA GLN A 241 -2.23 -20.44 -21.06
C GLN A 241 -1.93 -21.93 -21.26
N GLN A 242 -0.68 -22.37 -21.09
CA GLN A 242 -0.28 -23.77 -21.25
C GLN A 242 -0.96 -24.69 -20.24
N ASN A 243 -1.22 -24.22 -19.03
CA ASN A 243 -1.94 -24.96 -17.99
C ASN A 243 -3.46 -24.76 -18.04
N GLN A 244 -3.98 -24.09 -19.07
CA GLN A 244 -5.42 -23.84 -19.30
C GLN A 244 -6.09 -23.11 -18.10
N ILE A 245 -5.33 -22.30 -17.39
CA ILE A 245 -5.82 -21.51 -16.26
C ILE A 245 -6.57 -20.27 -16.79
N ALA A 246 -6.00 -19.59 -17.79
CA ALA A 246 -6.59 -18.41 -18.40
C ALA A 246 -6.40 -18.40 -19.93
N GLU A 247 -7.46 -18.03 -20.64
CA GLU A 247 -7.41 -17.74 -22.08
C GLU A 247 -7.17 -16.23 -22.25
N LEU A 248 -5.89 -15.84 -22.36
CA LEU A 248 -5.46 -14.45 -22.41
C LEU A 248 -5.71 -13.86 -23.82
N GLY A 249 -6.40 -12.73 -23.87
CA GLY A 249 -6.71 -11.97 -25.06
C GLY A 249 -5.94 -10.65 -25.17
N GLU A 250 -6.65 -9.55 -25.39
CA GLU A 250 -6.08 -8.22 -25.55
C GLU A 250 -5.50 -7.69 -24.23
N MET A 251 -4.28 -7.16 -24.27
CA MET A 251 -3.67 -6.45 -23.17
C MET A 251 -4.23 -5.02 -23.08
N VAL A 252 -4.94 -4.74 -21.99
CA VAL A 252 -5.58 -3.45 -21.73
C VAL A 252 -4.58 -2.44 -21.13
N LEU A 253 -3.73 -2.91 -20.20
CA LEU A 253 -2.77 -2.08 -19.46
C LEU A 253 -1.53 -2.89 -19.10
N GLN A 254 -0.36 -2.26 -19.20
CA GLN A 254 0.89 -2.76 -18.61
C GLN A 254 1.52 -1.64 -17.81
N GLU A 255 1.88 -1.93 -16.57
CA GLU A 255 2.45 -0.93 -15.66
C GLU A 255 3.44 -1.56 -14.69
N GLY A 256 4.26 -0.73 -14.07
CA GLY A 256 5.19 -1.12 -13.02
C GLY A 256 5.20 -0.13 -11.88
N TRP A 257 5.45 -0.63 -10.68
CA TRP A 257 5.54 0.16 -9.48
C TRP A 257 6.58 -0.40 -8.51
N ALA A 258 7.08 0.46 -7.64
CA ALA A 258 7.91 0.04 -6.52
C ALA A 258 7.07 -0.05 -5.25
N ILE A 259 7.36 -1.07 -4.42
CA ILE A 259 6.86 -1.16 -3.05
C ILE A 259 8.04 -1.24 -2.08
N PRO A 260 7.90 -0.84 -0.82
CA PRO A 260 8.99 -0.92 0.14
C PRO A 260 9.40 -2.37 0.38
N PHE A 261 10.71 -2.58 0.49
CA PHE A 261 11.28 -3.89 0.81
C PHE A 261 12.56 -3.72 1.62
N GLY A 262 12.43 -3.57 2.94
CA GLY A 262 13.57 -3.32 3.83
C GLY A 262 13.13 -2.97 5.25
N GLU A 263 14.05 -2.43 6.03
CA GLU A 263 13.75 -2.01 7.40
C GLU A 263 12.94 -0.71 7.42
N PRO A 264 11.83 -0.65 8.18
CA PRO A 264 11.01 0.54 8.27
C PRO A 264 11.72 1.71 8.98
N ILE A 265 11.45 2.93 8.50
CA ILE A 265 11.85 4.19 9.12
C ILE A 265 10.57 4.95 9.44
N VAL A 266 10.17 4.99 10.70
CA VAL A 266 8.86 5.50 11.12
C VAL A 266 8.86 6.94 11.59
N THR A 267 10.03 7.57 11.78
CA THR A 267 10.14 8.99 12.22
C THR A 267 11.34 9.68 11.56
N ALA A 268 11.21 10.99 11.32
CA ALA A 268 12.25 11.83 10.73
C ALA A 268 12.16 13.27 11.24
N GLU A 269 13.17 13.78 12.00
CA GLU A 269 13.21 15.18 12.48
C GLU A 269 11.89 15.66 13.11
N GLY A 270 11.22 14.78 13.87
CA GLY A 270 9.92 15.10 14.49
C GLY A 270 8.69 14.76 13.66
N ALA A 271 8.83 14.52 12.35
CA ALA A 271 7.75 14.01 11.50
C ALA A 271 7.49 12.52 11.74
N LEU A 272 6.23 12.10 11.60
CA LEU A 272 5.82 10.70 11.65
C LEU A 272 5.65 10.18 10.22
N LEU A 273 6.21 9.02 9.91
CA LEU A 273 6.11 8.39 8.60
C LEU A 273 5.15 7.19 8.69
N VAL A 274 4.26 7.04 7.70
CA VAL A 274 3.24 5.99 7.67
C VAL A 274 3.20 5.25 6.33
N GLY A 275 2.69 4.03 6.33
CA GLY A 275 2.55 3.20 5.13
C GLY A 275 3.86 3.04 4.35
N ASP A 276 3.77 3.11 3.02
CA ASP A 276 4.93 2.97 2.13
C ASP A 276 6.01 4.04 2.39
N ALA A 277 5.65 5.23 2.87
CA ALA A 277 6.62 6.28 3.21
C ALA A 277 7.52 5.88 4.38
N ALA A 278 7.00 5.09 5.31
CA ALA A 278 7.75 4.50 6.42
C ALA A 278 8.43 3.16 6.06
N GLY A 279 8.14 2.58 4.91
CA GLY A 279 8.60 1.24 4.58
C GLY A 279 7.71 0.12 5.13
N LEU A 280 6.46 0.44 5.50
CA LEU A 280 5.52 -0.49 6.11
C LEU A 280 4.71 -1.22 5.04
N CYS A 281 5.29 -2.27 4.51
CA CYS A 281 4.64 -3.24 3.63
C CYS A 281 5.05 -4.63 4.10
N ASN A 282 4.11 -5.57 4.17
CA ASN A 282 4.43 -6.96 4.48
C ASN A 282 5.25 -7.56 3.33
N PRO A 283 6.53 -7.89 3.52
CA PRO A 283 7.40 -8.31 2.43
C PRO A 283 7.08 -9.71 1.91
N LEU A 284 6.32 -10.52 2.66
CA LEU A 284 5.90 -11.86 2.25
C LEU A 284 4.66 -11.82 1.34
N SER A 285 3.65 -11.03 1.71
CA SER A 285 2.36 -10.99 1.01
C SER A 285 2.18 -9.77 0.11
N GLY A 286 3.05 -8.75 0.19
CA GLY A 286 2.86 -7.46 -0.47
C GLY A 286 1.70 -6.63 0.11
N GLU A 287 1.16 -7.02 1.27
CA GLU A 287 0.09 -6.29 1.96
C GLU A 287 0.60 -4.95 2.49
N GLY A 288 0.12 -3.86 1.90
CA GLY A 288 0.51 -2.50 2.29
C GLY A 288 -0.68 -1.63 2.70
N ILE A 289 -1.90 -1.90 2.20
CA ILE A 289 -3.06 -1.02 2.42
C ILE A 289 -3.47 -1.04 3.89
N ARG A 290 -3.65 -2.22 4.50
CA ARG A 290 -3.99 -2.36 5.92
C ARG A 290 -2.93 -1.72 6.80
N LEU A 291 -1.65 -2.05 6.57
CA LEU A 291 -0.54 -1.47 7.35
C LEU A 291 -0.47 0.06 7.21
N ALA A 292 -0.84 0.60 6.03
CA ALA A 292 -0.91 2.04 5.85
C ALA A 292 -2.05 2.66 6.67
N ILE A 293 -3.26 2.08 6.66
CA ILE A 293 -4.41 2.56 7.46
C ILE A 293 -4.06 2.52 8.95
N GLU A 294 -3.60 1.38 9.46
CA GLU A 294 -3.24 1.17 10.86
C GLU A 294 -2.12 2.12 11.32
N SER A 295 -1.04 2.27 10.52
CA SER A 295 0.02 3.21 10.87
C SER A 295 -0.42 4.67 10.82
N GLY A 296 -1.36 5.02 9.94
CA GLY A 296 -1.97 6.35 9.88
C GLY A 296 -2.79 6.66 11.13
N GLN A 297 -3.62 5.71 11.58
CA GLN A 297 -4.36 5.78 12.84
C GLN A 297 -3.41 6.00 14.02
N LEU A 298 -2.43 5.10 14.21
CA LEU A 298 -1.47 5.17 15.32
C LEU A 298 -0.67 6.49 15.33
N ALA A 299 -0.35 7.04 14.15
CA ALA A 299 0.35 8.32 14.07
C ALA A 299 -0.54 9.50 14.52
N ALA A 300 -1.82 9.51 14.14
CA ALA A 300 -2.76 10.54 14.58
C ALA A 300 -3.03 10.44 16.09
N GLU A 301 -3.26 9.24 16.61
CA GLU A 301 -3.45 8.99 18.03
C GLU A 301 -2.24 9.44 18.86
N ALA A 302 -1.02 9.15 18.41
CA ALA A 302 0.20 9.61 19.07
C ALA A 302 0.31 11.14 19.14
N ILE A 303 -0.17 11.86 18.10
CA ILE A 303 -0.25 13.32 18.11
C ILE A 303 -1.27 13.79 19.16
N LEU A 304 -2.45 13.18 19.19
CA LEU A 304 -3.51 13.55 20.13
C LEU A 304 -3.10 13.31 21.59
N GLU A 305 -2.42 12.22 21.88
CA GLU A 305 -1.93 11.87 23.21
C GLU A 305 -0.79 12.77 23.69
N SER A 306 0.05 13.27 22.77
CA SER A 306 1.24 14.06 23.09
C SER A 306 0.92 15.47 23.60
N LYS A 307 -0.28 15.98 23.33
CA LYS A 307 -0.67 17.37 23.62
C LYS A 307 0.35 18.38 23.05
N ASP A 308 1.14 18.99 23.94
CA ASP A 308 2.17 19.99 23.57
C ASP A 308 3.59 19.41 23.47
N ALA A 309 3.77 18.11 23.76
CA ALA A 309 5.04 17.42 23.64
C ALA A 309 5.25 16.85 22.22
N SER A 310 6.45 16.34 21.94
CA SER A 310 6.72 15.64 20.67
C SER A 310 6.00 14.28 20.61
N PRO A 311 5.24 13.98 19.56
CA PRO A 311 4.54 12.68 19.42
C PRO A 311 5.45 11.50 19.05
N VAL A 312 6.73 11.76 18.81
CA VAL A 312 7.68 10.78 18.25
C VAL A 312 7.79 9.52 19.10
N GLU A 313 7.91 9.67 20.40
CA GLU A 313 8.11 8.51 21.29
C GLU A 313 6.82 7.69 21.44
N ASN A 314 5.67 8.36 21.57
CA ASN A 314 4.36 7.69 21.60
C ASN A 314 4.14 6.87 20.34
N TYR A 315 4.44 7.45 19.18
CA TYR A 315 4.31 6.75 17.90
C TYR A 315 5.28 5.57 17.78
N ARG A 316 6.55 5.73 18.17
CA ARG A 316 7.52 4.64 18.16
C ARG A 316 7.08 3.45 19.01
N GLN A 317 6.50 3.71 20.16
CA GLN A 317 5.99 2.67 21.05
C GLN A 317 4.76 1.98 20.45
N ALA A 318 3.80 2.74 19.95
CA ALA A 318 2.58 2.23 19.36
C ALA A 318 2.87 1.33 18.13
N ILE A 319 3.77 1.76 17.23
CA ILE A 319 4.05 1.06 15.98
C ILE A 319 5.12 -0.05 16.10
N ALA A 320 5.74 -0.22 17.27
CA ALA A 320 6.87 -1.14 17.45
C ALA A 320 6.56 -2.60 17.07
N GLY A 321 5.33 -3.05 17.28
CA GLY A 321 4.87 -4.39 16.88
C GLY A 321 4.93 -4.59 15.37
N MET A 322 4.39 -3.63 14.63
CA MET A 322 4.37 -3.64 13.16
C MET A 322 5.79 -3.58 12.58
N VAL A 323 6.65 -2.71 13.12
CA VAL A 323 8.07 -2.62 12.71
C VAL A 323 8.80 -3.95 12.92
N ARG A 324 8.63 -4.59 14.09
CA ARG A 324 9.24 -5.90 14.36
C ARG A 324 8.73 -6.97 13.39
N MET A 325 7.43 -7.00 13.11
CA MET A 325 6.83 -7.95 12.16
C MET A 325 7.41 -7.77 10.75
N VAL A 326 7.42 -6.56 10.22
CA VAL A 326 7.96 -6.28 8.86
C VAL A 326 9.45 -6.65 8.78
N THR A 327 10.24 -6.27 9.80
CA THR A 327 11.68 -6.59 9.84
C THR A 327 11.92 -8.11 9.91
N ALA A 328 11.14 -8.85 10.68
CA ALA A 328 11.27 -10.30 10.78
C ALA A 328 10.89 -11.01 9.47
N LEU A 329 9.77 -10.62 8.87
CA LEU A 329 9.31 -11.18 7.59
C LEU A 329 10.28 -10.86 6.44
N HIS A 330 10.89 -9.68 6.43
CA HIS A 330 11.91 -9.33 5.44
C HIS A 330 13.10 -10.30 5.47
N LYS A 331 13.59 -10.65 6.66
CA LYS A 331 14.67 -11.64 6.82
C LYS A 331 14.26 -13.03 6.35
N ILE A 332 13.02 -13.45 6.64
CA ILE A 332 12.47 -14.73 6.19
C ILE A 332 12.45 -14.79 4.66
N VAL A 333 11.88 -13.77 4.02
CA VAL A 333 11.75 -13.74 2.55
C VAL A 333 13.11 -13.80 1.86
N LEU A 334 14.11 -13.08 2.38
CA LEU A 334 15.49 -13.13 1.83
C LEU A 334 16.16 -14.51 1.96
N ALA A 335 15.73 -15.33 2.90
CA ALA A 335 16.25 -16.68 3.13
C ALA A 335 15.40 -17.79 2.48
N THR A 336 14.32 -17.44 1.77
CA THR A 336 13.35 -18.39 1.23
C THR A 336 13.76 -18.83 -0.18
N ASP A 337 14.01 -20.14 -0.35
CA ASP A 337 14.20 -20.83 -1.62
C ASP A 337 12.92 -21.59 -2.06
N ASP A 338 12.98 -22.32 -3.16
CA ASP A 338 11.83 -23.08 -3.65
C ASP A 338 11.44 -24.25 -2.75
N ASP A 339 12.36 -24.88 -2.03
CA ASP A 339 12.06 -25.93 -1.05
C ASP A 339 11.28 -25.33 0.14
N ALA A 340 11.66 -24.15 0.60
CA ALA A 340 10.94 -23.45 1.66
C ALA A 340 9.53 -22.99 1.20
N ARG A 341 9.38 -22.56 -0.07
CA ARG A 341 8.07 -22.23 -0.66
C ARG A 341 7.16 -23.45 -0.76
N GLU A 342 7.70 -24.59 -1.19
CA GLU A 342 6.98 -25.87 -1.25
C GLU A 342 6.42 -26.25 0.13
N ASN A 343 7.26 -26.20 1.16
CA ASN A 343 6.88 -26.50 2.55
C ASN A 343 5.85 -25.49 3.09
N PHE A 344 6.01 -24.21 2.79
CA PHE A 344 5.07 -23.17 3.18
C PHE A 344 3.68 -23.43 2.59
N VAL A 345 3.57 -23.61 1.27
CA VAL A 345 2.29 -23.89 0.60
C VAL A 345 1.65 -25.15 1.13
N SER A 346 2.41 -26.26 1.26
CA SER A 346 1.91 -27.53 1.80
C SER A 346 1.35 -27.36 3.22
N SER A 347 2.00 -26.55 4.06
CA SER A 347 1.54 -26.30 5.43
C SER A 347 0.26 -25.46 5.49
N GLU A 348 0.12 -24.47 4.60
CA GLU A 348 -1.08 -23.63 4.53
C GLU A 348 -2.30 -24.39 3.97
N LEU A 349 -2.09 -25.29 3.00
CA LEU A 349 -3.17 -26.11 2.44
C LEU A 349 -3.62 -27.25 3.38
N ALA A 350 -2.80 -27.61 4.37
CA ALA A 350 -3.13 -28.65 5.36
C ALA A 350 -3.91 -28.12 6.58
N ARG A 351 -4.06 -26.79 6.72
CA ARG A 351 -4.84 -26.12 7.77
C ARG A 351 -6.30 -25.99 7.40
#